data_fb5266170981161f289d23cab30b870a
#
_entry.id   fb5266170981161f289d23cab30b870a
#
_cell.length_a   1.000
_cell.length_b   1.000
_cell.length_c   1.000
_cell.angle_alpha   90.00
_cell.angle_beta   90.00
_cell.angle_gamma   90.00
#
_symmetry.space_group_name_H-M   'P 1'
#
loop_
_entity.id
_entity.type
_entity.pdbx_description
1 polymer ?
#
loop_
_entity_poly.entity_id
_entity_poly.type
_entity_poly.pdbx_seq_one_letter_code
_entity_poly.pdbx_strand_id
1 'polypeptide(L)'
;MFNMSDELRNGDPRAFEALKHCIKAGVTISSEVAEWLVCENEELIVDEGYDDFEDSTRWSIGKYYIIVIDDEAYRFWEWVGLTEMQPNEWYDQTFEPVIQRTVSVVQWQSVEDIEIYENLKRM
;
A
#
# COMPACT_ATOMS: atom_id res chain seq x y z
N MET A 1 -1.51 -31.24 0.09
CA MET A 1 -1.27 -30.12 -0.84
C MET A 1 -0.84 -28.89 -0.05
N PHE A 2 0.23 -28.23 -0.47
CA PHE A 2 0.72 -27.01 0.17
C PHE A 2 -0.27 -25.88 -0.03
N ASN A 3 -0.77 -25.29 1.08
CA ASN A 3 -1.63 -24.12 1.05
C ASN A 3 -0.87 -22.96 1.72
N MET A 4 -0.44 -21.99 0.91
CA MET A 4 0.37 -20.86 1.36
C MET A 4 -0.33 -20.05 2.46
N SER A 5 -1.63 -19.82 2.33
CA SER A 5 -2.38 -19.06 3.34
C SER A 5 -2.36 -19.72 4.70
N ASP A 6 -2.61 -21.02 4.75
CA ASP A 6 -2.64 -21.78 6.01
C ASP A 6 -1.25 -21.88 6.63
N GLU A 7 -0.22 -22.13 5.81
CA GLU A 7 1.15 -22.25 6.28
C GLU A 7 1.69 -20.91 6.80
N LEU A 8 1.31 -19.80 6.18
CA LEU A 8 1.66 -18.47 6.66
C LEU A 8 1.03 -18.16 8.01
N ARG A 9 -0.25 -18.52 8.18
CA ARG A 9 -0.96 -18.33 9.45
C ARG A 9 -0.36 -19.17 10.57
N ASN A 10 0.20 -20.33 10.22
CA ASN A 10 0.88 -21.22 11.16
C ASN A 10 2.31 -20.77 11.48
N GLY A 11 2.81 -19.72 10.82
CA GLY A 11 4.15 -19.18 11.06
C GLY A 11 5.28 -19.98 10.44
N ASP A 12 5.01 -20.75 9.39
CA ASP A 12 6.03 -21.56 8.71
C ASP A 12 7.00 -20.63 7.93
N PRO A 13 8.32 -20.60 8.30
CA PRO A 13 9.29 -19.76 7.62
C PRO A 13 9.42 -20.06 6.12
N ARG A 14 9.21 -21.32 5.72
CA ARG A 14 9.27 -21.71 4.31
C ARG A 14 8.15 -21.11 3.49
N ALA A 15 6.97 -20.97 4.08
CA ALA A 15 5.83 -20.33 3.43
C ALA A 15 6.12 -18.85 3.20
N PHE A 16 6.74 -18.19 4.16
CA PHE A 16 7.11 -16.77 4.03
C PHE A 16 8.18 -16.56 2.95
N GLU A 17 9.18 -17.43 2.89
CA GLU A 17 10.19 -17.37 1.83
C GLU A 17 9.58 -17.64 0.46
N ALA A 18 8.64 -18.57 0.36
CA ALA A 18 7.91 -18.85 -0.87
C ALA A 18 7.08 -17.65 -1.31
N LEU A 19 6.43 -16.96 -0.37
CA LEU A 19 5.68 -15.74 -0.65
C LEU A 19 6.59 -14.64 -1.22
N LYS A 20 7.73 -14.41 -0.61
CA LYS A 20 8.70 -13.42 -1.10
C LYS A 20 9.13 -13.74 -2.53
N HIS A 21 9.41 -15.00 -2.80
CA HIS A 21 9.80 -15.45 -4.15
C HIS A 21 8.69 -15.20 -5.16
N CYS A 22 7.44 -15.50 -4.81
CA CYS A 22 6.30 -15.27 -5.68
C CYS A 22 6.10 -13.78 -5.99
N ILE A 23 6.24 -12.93 -4.98
CA ILE A 23 6.13 -11.47 -5.16
C ILE A 23 7.20 -10.97 -6.13
N LYS A 24 8.45 -11.37 -5.92
CA LYS A 24 9.58 -10.94 -6.77
C LYS A 24 9.46 -11.47 -8.21
N ALA A 25 8.88 -12.64 -8.38
CA ALA A 25 8.69 -13.25 -9.70
C ALA A 25 7.46 -12.73 -10.46
N GLY A 26 6.64 -11.86 -9.85
CA GLY A 26 5.44 -11.34 -10.48
C GLY A 26 4.30 -12.35 -10.55
N VAL A 27 4.28 -13.33 -9.65
CA VAL A 27 3.21 -14.32 -9.56
C VAL A 27 2.01 -13.70 -8.83
N THR A 28 0.81 -14.04 -9.28
CA THR A 28 -0.43 -13.58 -8.64
C THR A 28 -0.51 -14.07 -7.20
N ILE A 29 -0.74 -13.14 -6.29
CA ILE A 29 -0.91 -13.42 -4.86
C ILE A 29 -2.40 -13.45 -4.56
N SER A 30 -2.84 -14.44 -3.78
CA SER A 30 -4.25 -14.59 -3.46
C SER A 30 -4.76 -13.47 -2.55
N SER A 31 -6.06 -13.20 -2.63
CA SER A 31 -6.74 -12.22 -1.78
C SER A 31 -6.55 -12.53 -0.28
N GLU A 32 -6.57 -13.79 0.08
CA GLU A 32 -6.38 -14.22 1.47
C GLU A 32 -4.98 -13.87 2.01
N VAL A 33 -3.95 -14.04 1.18
CA VAL A 33 -2.58 -13.73 1.56
C VAL A 33 -2.39 -12.20 1.67
N ALA A 34 -2.95 -11.42 0.74
CA ALA A 34 -2.89 -9.96 0.79
C ALA A 34 -3.56 -9.44 2.07
N GLU A 35 -4.74 -9.96 2.40
CA GLU A 35 -5.44 -9.61 3.63
C GLU A 35 -4.63 -9.97 4.87
N TRP A 36 -4.04 -11.17 4.88
CA TRP A 36 -3.20 -11.62 5.99
C TRP A 36 -2.01 -10.70 6.24
N LEU A 37 -1.37 -10.21 5.17
CA LEU A 37 -0.24 -9.28 5.30
C LEU A 37 -0.62 -8.00 6.02
N VAL A 38 -1.78 -7.45 5.71
CA VAL A 38 -2.23 -6.18 6.31
C VAL A 38 -2.82 -6.38 7.70
N CYS A 39 -3.67 -7.40 7.88
CA CYS A 39 -4.41 -7.58 9.12
C CYS A 39 -3.59 -8.21 10.24
N GLU A 40 -2.64 -9.07 9.91
CA GLU A 40 -1.86 -9.82 10.92
C GLU A 40 -0.36 -9.51 10.92
N ASN A 41 0.13 -8.79 9.91
CA ASN A 41 1.55 -8.47 9.76
C ASN A 41 1.76 -7.02 9.31
N GLU A 42 1.03 -6.10 9.91
CA GLU A 42 1.11 -4.68 9.55
C GLU A 42 2.52 -4.11 9.73
N GLU A 43 3.34 -4.72 10.57
CA GLU A 43 4.74 -4.30 10.77
C GLU A 43 5.60 -4.46 9.51
N LEU A 44 5.16 -5.27 8.55
CA LEU A 44 5.82 -5.42 7.26
C LEU A 44 5.45 -4.31 6.28
N ILE A 45 4.37 -3.60 6.56
CA ILE A 45 3.88 -2.52 5.71
C ILE A 45 4.66 -1.25 6.06
N VAL A 46 5.39 -0.71 5.09
CA VAL A 46 6.25 0.45 5.29
C VAL A 46 5.58 1.76 4.92
N ASP A 47 4.53 1.71 4.11
CA ASP A 47 3.75 2.89 3.73
C ASP A 47 2.37 2.46 3.26
N GLU A 48 1.40 3.37 3.32
CA GLU A 48 0.05 3.15 2.83
C GLU A 48 -0.58 4.47 2.41
N GLY A 49 -1.57 4.40 1.53
CA GLY A 49 -2.28 5.60 1.09
C GLY A 49 -3.47 5.25 0.20
N TYR A 50 -4.19 6.27 -0.21
CA TYR A 50 -5.35 6.12 -1.07
C TYR A 50 -5.01 6.58 -2.48
N ASP A 51 -5.66 5.94 -3.46
CA ASP A 51 -5.54 6.34 -4.85
C ASP A 51 -6.20 7.71 -5.08
N ASP A 52 -5.84 8.34 -6.20
CA ASP A 52 -6.43 9.61 -6.59
C ASP A 52 -7.93 9.44 -6.87
N PHE A 53 -8.70 10.53 -6.68
CA PHE A 53 -10.15 10.53 -6.90
C PHE A 53 -10.57 10.09 -8.30
N GLU A 54 -9.68 10.22 -9.30
CA GLU A 54 -9.97 9.84 -10.68
C GLU A 54 -10.26 8.35 -10.85
N ASP A 55 -9.62 7.50 -10.05
CA ASP A 55 -9.77 6.06 -10.10
C ASP A 55 -10.76 5.51 -9.08
N SER A 56 -11.33 6.39 -8.23
CA SER A 56 -12.33 5.96 -7.25
C SER A 56 -13.68 5.78 -7.93
N THR A 57 -14.43 4.80 -7.43
CA THR A 57 -15.84 4.64 -7.81
C THR A 57 -16.71 5.41 -6.82
N ARG A 58 -18.02 5.48 -7.09
CA ARG A 58 -18.98 6.11 -6.18
C ARG A 58 -19.00 5.44 -4.79
N TRP A 59 -18.67 4.16 -4.72
CA TRP A 59 -18.86 3.34 -3.52
C TRP A 59 -17.57 2.88 -2.87
N SER A 60 -16.47 2.92 -3.58
CA SER A 60 -15.21 2.43 -3.06
C SER A 60 -14.02 3.18 -3.66
N ILE A 61 -12.91 3.16 -2.94
CA ILE A 61 -11.64 3.76 -3.35
C ILE A 61 -10.52 2.74 -3.16
N GLY A 62 -9.53 2.79 -4.04
CA GLY A 62 -8.34 1.95 -3.91
C GLY A 62 -7.45 2.46 -2.78
N LYS A 63 -7.05 1.56 -1.89
CA LYS A 63 -6.03 1.83 -0.87
C LYS A 63 -4.82 0.97 -1.19
N TYR A 64 -3.65 1.59 -1.27
CA TYR A 64 -2.42 0.86 -1.53
C TYR A 64 -1.62 0.64 -0.26
N TYR A 65 -0.82 -0.42 -0.30
CA TYR A 65 0.12 -0.78 0.74
C TYR A 65 1.47 -1.05 0.10
N ILE A 66 2.55 -0.64 0.77
CA ILE A 66 3.91 -0.86 0.31
C ILE A 66 4.61 -1.81 1.27
N ILE A 67 5.19 -2.86 0.71
CA ILE A 67 6.01 -3.84 1.44
C ILE A 67 7.41 -3.85 0.83
N VAL A 68 8.44 -4.02 1.66
CA VAL A 68 9.83 -4.12 1.21
C VAL A 68 10.32 -5.55 1.35
N ILE A 69 10.85 -6.10 0.27
CA ILE A 69 11.41 -7.46 0.22
C ILE A 69 12.79 -7.36 -0.41
N ASP A 70 13.83 -7.76 0.33
CA ASP A 70 15.22 -7.75 -0.14
C ASP A 70 15.62 -6.38 -0.74
N ASP A 71 15.30 -5.30 -0.01
CA ASP A 71 15.58 -3.91 -0.38
C ASP A 71 14.79 -3.39 -1.59
N GLU A 72 13.83 -4.15 -2.09
CA GLU A 72 12.94 -3.73 -3.17
C GLU A 72 11.53 -3.51 -2.65
N ALA A 73 10.89 -2.41 -3.06
CA ALA A 73 9.53 -2.08 -2.65
C ALA A 73 8.50 -2.57 -3.66
N TYR A 74 7.39 -3.07 -3.14
CA TYR A 74 6.27 -3.58 -3.94
C TYR A 74 4.98 -3.01 -3.41
N ARG A 75 4.03 -2.74 -4.32
CA ARG A 75 2.72 -2.16 -4.00
C ARG A 75 1.61 -3.16 -4.30
N PHE A 76 0.64 -3.24 -3.40
CA PHE A 76 -0.59 -4.01 -3.60
C PHE A 76 -1.79 -3.23 -3.06
N TRP A 77 -2.99 -3.66 -3.41
CA TRP A 77 -4.19 -2.84 -3.26
C TRP A 77 -5.33 -3.57 -2.54
N GLU A 78 -6.17 -2.76 -1.91
CA GLU A 78 -7.46 -3.15 -1.33
C GLU A 78 -8.52 -2.17 -1.84
N TRP A 79 -9.74 -2.64 -2.11
CA TRP A 79 -10.88 -1.77 -2.33
C TRP A 79 -11.53 -1.47 -0.98
N VAL A 80 -11.55 -0.20 -0.60
CA VAL A 80 -12.14 0.25 0.68
C VAL A 80 -13.51 0.85 0.40
N GLY A 81 -14.53 0.36 1.12
CA GLY A 81 -15.88 0.88 1.01
C GLY A 81 -15.97 2.30 1.55
N LEU A 82 -16.65 3.18 0.82
CA LEU A 82 -16.85 4.58 1.21
C LEU A 82 -18.06 4.80 2.09
N THR A 83 -18.90 3.76 2.27
CA THR A 83 -20.08 3.81 3.12
C THR A 83 -20.11 2.60 4.05
N GLU A 84 -20.88 2.69 5.14
CA GLU A 84 -21.05 1.56 6.06
C GLU A 84 -21.68 0.34 5.41
N MET A 85 -22.36 0.53 4.29
CA MET A 85 -23.02 -0.54 3.55
C MET A 85 -22.11 -1.24 2.56
N GLN A 86 -20.92 -0.71 2.31
CA GLN A 86 -19.97 -1.26 1.35
C GLN A 86 -18.81 -1.92 2.10
N PRO A 87 -18.64 -3.25 1.98
CA PRO A 87 -17.50 -3.92 2.61
C PRO A 87 -16.19 -3.58 1.88
N ASN A 88 -15.08 -3.71 2.60
CA ASN A 88 -13.77 -3.70 1.99
C ASN A 88 -13.57 -5.02 1.24
N GLU A 89 -12.90 -4.96 0.10
CA GLU A 89 -12.70 -6.14 -0.74
C GLU A 89 -11.21 -6.33 -1.07
N TRP A 90 -10.74 -7.54 -0.85
CA TRP A 90 -9.43 -8.01 -1.30
C TRP A 90 -9.61 -8.84 -2.57
N TYR A 91 -8.62 -8.81 -3.45
CA TYR A 91 -8.67 -9.57 -4.68
C TYR A 91 -7.29 -10.17 -5.01
N ASP A 92 -7.28 -11.18 -5.88
CA ASP A 92 -6.04 -11.79 -6.34
C ASP A 92 -5.33 -10.79 -7.25
N GLN A 93 -4.03 -10.59 -7.03
CA GLN A 93 -3.28 -9.56 -7.74
C GLN A 93 -1.79 -9.88 -7.76
N THR A 94 -1.08 -9.30 -8.72
CA THR A 94 0.37 -9.29 -8.70
C THR A 94 0.83 -8.04 -7.95
N PHE A 95 1.89 -8.17 -7.15
CA PHE A 95 2.46 -7.02 -6.44
C PHE A 95 3.38 -6.28 -7.42
N GLU A 96 3.15 -4.99 -7.54
CA GLU A 96 3.84 -4.13 -8.49
C GLU A 96 5.13 -3.56 -7.89
N PRO A 97 6.29 -3.74 -8.56
CA PRO A 97 7.51 -3.10 -8.08
C PRO A 97 7.40 -1.58 -8.20
N VAL A 98 7.79 -0.87 -7.15
CA VAL A 98 7.72 0.59 -7.09
C VAL A 98 9.02 1.15 -6.53
N ILE A 99 9.28 2.42 -6.82
CA ILE A 99 10.42 3.15 -6.28
C ILE A 99 9.92 4.45 -5.64
N GLN A 100 10.59 4.87 -4.59
CA GLN A 100 10.30 6.14 -3.96
C GLN A 100 10.98 7.27 -4.76
N ARG A 101 10.21 8.31 -5.07
CA ARG A 101 10.73 9.48 -5.78
C ARG A 101 10.32 10.75 -5.06
N THR A 102 11.24 11.70 -4.98
CA THR A 102 10.92 13.05 -4.54
C THR A 102 10.49 13.87 -5.76
N VAL A 103 9.31 14.46 -5.68
CA VAL A 103 8.75 15.26 -6.76
C VAL A 103 8.62 16.70 -6.28
N SER A 104 9.22 17.63 -7.05
CA SER A 104 9.07 19.08 -6.80
C SER A 104 7.75 19.55 -7.43
N VAL A 105 6.92 20.19 -6.64
CA VAL A 105 5.62 20.68 -7.07
C VAL A 105 5.62 22.20 -6.99
N VAL A 106 5.24 22.85 -8.08
CA VAL A 106 5.02 24.30 -8.10
C VAL A 106 3.61 24.59 -7.56
N GLN A 107 3.55 25.40 -6.53
CA GLN A 107 2.28 25.76 -5.91
C GLN A 107 2.12 27.27 -5.93
N TRP A 108 0.88 27.70 -6.10
CA TRP A 108 0.53 29.10 -5.98
C TRP A 108 0.21 29.39 -4.51
N GLN A 109 0.90 30.40 -3.95
CA GLN A 109 0.70 30.82 -2.57
C GLN A 109 0.30 32.30 -2.54
N SER A 110 -0.45 32.69 -1.51
CA SER A 110 -0.76 34.07 -1.26
C SER A 110 0.51 34.85 -0.93
N VAL A 111 0.67 36.00 -1.49
CA VAL A 111 1.79 36.93 -1.16
C VAL A 111 1.77 37.27 0.33
N GLU A 112 0.60 37.42 0.89
CA GLU A 112 0.40 37.72 2.31
C GLU A 112 0.95 36.58 3.21
N ASP A 113 0.71 35.33 2.86
CA ASP A 113 1.22 34.19 3.59
C ASP A 113 2.74 34.10 3.56
N ILE A 114 3.34 34.44 2.42
CA ILE A 114 4.79 34.46 2.25
C ILE A 114 5.42 35.53 3.15
N GLU A 115 4.82 36.72 3.19
CA GLU A 115 5.30 37.82 4.02
C GLU A 115 5.26 37.48 5.51
N ILE A 116 4.20 36.85 5.96
CA ILE A 116 4.08 36.37 7.35
C ILE A 116 5.18 35.39 7.67
N TYR A 117 5.42 34.42 6.81
CA TYR A 117 6.44 33.43 6.98
C TYR A 117 7.85 34.03 7.07
N GLU A 118 8.17 34.96 6.18
CA GLU A 118 9.46 35.64 6.18
C GLU A 118 9.68 36.47 7.43
N ASN A 119 8.65 37.16 7.90
CA ASN A 119 8.71 37.94 9.13
C ASN A 119 8.97 37.06 10.35
N LEU A 120 8.32 35.90 10.44
CA LEU A 120 8.56 34.93 11.51
C LEU A 120 9.97 34.39 11.49
N LYS A 121 10.53 34.20 10.31
CA LYS A 121 11.88 33.67 10.12
C LYS A 121 12.96 34.67 10.54
N ARG A 122 12.66 35.97 10.48
CA ARG A 122 13.59 37.06 10.87
C ARG A 122 13.62 37.32 12.37
N MET A 123 12.68 36.81 13.11
CA MET A 123 12.58 36.99 14.58
C MET A 123 13.54 36.01 15.32
#